data_df82ae9526547ab9ae13e11eda2e47dd
#
_entry.id   df82ae9526547ab9ae13e11eda2e47dd
#
_cell.length_a   1.000
_cell.length_b   1.000
_cell.length_c   1.000
_cell.angle_alpha   90.00
_cell.angle_beta   90.00
_cell.angle_gamma   90.00
#
_symmetry.space_group_name_H-M   'P 1'
#
loop_
_entity.id
_entity.type
_entity.pdbx_description
1 polymer ?
#
loop_
_entity_poly.entity_id
_entity_poly.type
_entity_poly.pdbx_seq_one_letter_code
_entity_poly.pdbx_strand_id
1 'polypeptide(L)'
;MNEKRFPASEAHRLDNPARIEWLAPSEVLNTLNLHAGQTVADVGAGTGYLSLPFAQFVGPKGKIYAVDAQAGVLSLLQQKIDRSHVSNVILIHAEAHETGLPASCCGLFFMANVWHEIEHQSAVLKEAMRVLEPGGRVAILDWRPDVEPVHGPPVADRIDVSRAMESLRFAGFEQAVSTEVGRYSWLVQGEKLQ
;
A
#
# COMPACT_ATOMS: atom_id res chain seq x y z
N MET A 1 13.82 9.79 -17.07
CA MET A 1 13.46 8.45 -16.60
C MET A 1 11.94 8.40 -16.57
N ASN A 2 11.35 7.54 -17.38
CA ASN A 2 9.89 7.47 -17.51
C ASN A 2 9.41 6.44 -16.47
N GLU A 3 9.18 6.89 -15.23
CA GLU A 3 8.52 6.04 -14.25
C GLU A 3 7.12 5.72 -14.76
N LYS A 4 6.74 4.45 -14.75
CA LYS A 4 5.42 3.94 -15.15
C LYS A 4 4.36 4.30 -14.10
N ARG A 5 4.27 5.58 -13.72
CA ARG A 5 3.32 6.05 -12.71
C ARG A 5 1.91 6.14 -13.29
N PHE A 6 0.94 5.77 -12.47
CA PHE A 6 -0.47 6.02 -12.79
C PHE A 6 -0.70 7.53 -12.99
N PRO A 7 -1.30 7.96 -14.11
CA PRO A 7 -1.47 9.38 -14.40
C PRO A 7 -2.41 10.05 -13.41
N ALA A 8 -1.99 11.16 -12.79
CA ALA A 8 -2.86 11.94 -11.88
C ALA A 8 -4.16 12.43 -12.56
N SER A 9 -4.14 12.65 -13.88
CA SER A 9 -5.33 13.01 -14.68
C SER A 9 -6.40 11.91 -14.69
N GLU A 10 -6.01 10.65 -14.41
CA GLU A 10 -6.91 9.50 -14.34
C GLU A 10 -7.29 9.13 -12.90
N ALA A 11 -6.95 9.95 -11.91
CA ALA A 11 -7.20 9.67 -10.49
C ALA A 11 -8.66 9.35 -10.17
N HIS A 12 -9.62 9.85 -10.97
CA HIS A 12 -11.04 9.50 -10.86
C HIS A 12 -11.30 7.99 -11.01
N ARG A 13 -10.45 7.26 -11.73
CA ARG A 13 -10.56 5.80 -11.90
C ARG A 13 -10.26 5.05 -10.60
N LEU A 14 -9.43 5.64 -9.73
CA LEU A 14 -9.10 5.06 -8.42
C LEU A 14 -10.31 5.08 -7.47
N ASP A 15 -11.32 5.91 -7.76
CA ASP A 15 -12.54 6.08 -6.99
C ASP A 15 -13.77 5.43 -7.62
N ASN A 16 -13.59 4.65 -8.69
CA ASN A 16 -14.69 3.94 -9.32
C ASN A 16 -15.37 2.99 -8.30
N PRO A 17 -16.69 3.15 -8.03
CA PRO A 17 -17.40 2.30 -7.08
C PRO A 17 -17.33 0.80 -7.41
N ALA A 18 -17.23 0.44 -8.70
CA ALA A 18 -17.08 -0.94 -9.14
C ALA A 18 -15.77 -1.59 -8.63
N ARG A 19 -14.81 -0.78 -8.15
CA ARG A 19 -13.57 -1.30 -7.56
C ARG A 19 -13.80 -2.26 -6.39
N ILE A 20 -14.90 -2.08 -5.67
CA ILE A 20 -15.28 -2.96 -4.55
C ILE A 20 -15.54 -4.41 -5.00
N GLU A 21 -15.94 -4.63 -6.26
CA GLU A 21 -16.22 -5.96 -6.79
C GLU A 21 -14.96 -6.81 -6.98
N TRP A 22 -13.81 -6.18 -7.13
CA TRP A 22 -12.54 -6.87 -7.38
C TRP A 22 -11.42 -6.53 -6.39
N LEU A 23 -11.61 -5.53 -5.55
CA LEU A 23 -10.72 -5.17 -4.43
C LEU A 23 -11.55 -4.58 -3.29
N ALA A 24 -12.25 -5.43 -2.55
CA ALA A 24 -13.03 -5.01 -1.40
C ALA A 24 -12.10 -4.60 -0.23
N PRO A 25 -12.20 -3.36 0.31
CA PRO A 25 -11.37 -2.95 1.44
C PRO A 25 -11.50 -3.86 2.67
N SER A 26 -12.68 -4.42 2.91
CA SER A 26 -12.92 -5.37 4.01
C SER A 26 -12.11 -6.65 3.88
N GLU A 27 -11.92 -7.16 2.66
CA GLU A 27 -11.11 -8.34 2.40
C GLU A 27 -9.63 -8.05 2.66
N VAL A 28 -9.14 -6.89 2.20
CA VAL A 28 -7.77 -6.45 2.46
C VAL A 28 -7.52 -6.29 3.97
N LEU A 29 -8.43 -5.64 4.70
CA LEU A 29 -8.35 -5.46 6.14
C LEU A 29 -8.25 -6.80 6.89
N ASN A 30 -9.10 -7.76 6.52
CA ASN A 30 -9.10 -9.09 7.13
C ASN A 30 -7.80 -9.83 6.86
N THR A 31 -7.29 -9.78 5.62
CA THR A 31 -6.05 -10.47 5.24
C THR A 31 -4.82 -9.84 5.91
N LEU A 32 -4.81 -8.53 6.09
CA LEU A 32 -3.73 -7.82 6.79
C LEU A 32 -3.73 -8.06 8.30
N ASN A 33 -4.84 -8.57 8.87
CA ASN A 33 -5.00 -8.75 10.31
C ASN A 33 -4.63 -7.48 11.09
N LEU A 34 -5.19 -6.34 10.67
CA LEU A 34 -5.01 -5.07 11.36
C LEU A 34 -5.68 -5.09 12.73
N HIS A 35 -5.20 -4.27 13.64
CA HIS A 35 -5.81 -4.13 14.97
C HIS A 35 -6.03 -2.66 15.34
N ALA A 36 -6.95 -2.43 16.27
CA ALA A 36 -7.23 -1.10 16.78
C ALA A 36 -5.98 -0.47 17.41
N GLY A 37 -5.76 0.80 17.16
CA GLY A 37 -4.61 1.55 17.65
C GLY A 37 -3.34 1.40 16.81
N GLN A 38 -3.32 0.56 15.78
CA GLN A 38 -2.14 0.36 14.95
C GLN A 38 -1.79 1.61 14.12
N THR A 39 -0.49 1.85 13.93
CA THR A 39 0.02 2.84 12.99
C THR A 39 0.40 2.14 11.68
N VAL A 40 -0.10 2.67 10.56
CA VAL A 40 0.12 2.16 9.21
C VAL A 40 0.73 3.24 8.33
N ALA A 41 1.77 2.90 7.58
CA ALA A 41 2.24 3.69 6.44
C ALA A 41 1.63 3.09 5.16
N ASP A 42 0.65 3.79 4.56
CA ASP A 42 0.04 3.45 3.27
C ASP A 42 0.80 4.22 2.18
N VAL A 43 1.67 3.52 1.47
CA VAL A 43 2.61 4.09 0.50
C VAL A 43 2.14 3.86 -0.93
N GLY A 44 1.97 4.95 -1.68
CA GLY A 44 1.17 4.99 -2.90
C GLY A 44 -0.32 5.05 -2.57
N ALA A 45 -0.67 5.86 -1.56
CA ALA A 45 -2.02 5.95 -1.00
C ALA A 45 -3.08 6.39 -2.02
N GLY A 46 -2.64 7.07 -3.08
CA GLY A 46 -3.53 7.56 -4.11
C GLY A 46 -4.62 8.48 -3.53
N THR A 47 -5.83 8.26 -3.97
CA THR A 47 -7.02 9.01 -3.49
C THR A 47 -7.57 8.49 -2.15
N GLY A 48 -6.85 7.58 -1.47
CA GLY A 48 -7.20 7.06 -0.15
C GLY A 48 -8.23 5.93 -0.15
N TYR A 49 -8.32 5.18 -1.24
CA TYR A 49 -9.26 4.06 -1.36
C TYR A 49 -9.11 3.04 -0.20
N LEU A 50 -7.88 2.79 0.25
CA LEU A 50 -7.59 1.94 1.40
C LEU A 50 -7.26 2.74 2.66
N SER A 51 -6.61 3.91 2.54
CA SER A 51 -6.26 4.75 3.70
C SER A 51 -7.48 5.10 4.57
N LEU A 52 -8.62 5.46 3.96
CA LEU A 52 -9.82 5.84 4.73
C LEU A 52 -10.46 4.65 5.47
N PRO A 53 -10.69 3.48 4.85
CA PRO A 53 -11.10 2.27 5.57
C PRO A 53 -10.13 1.84 6.66
N PHE A 54 -8.81 1.94 6.43
CA PHE A 54 -7.80 1.64 7.45
C PHE A 54 -7.92 2.58 8.64
N ALA A 55 -8.06 3.89 8.38
CA ALA A 55 -8.19 4.90 9.42
C ALA A 55 -9.42 4.67 10.31
N GLN A 56 -10.55 4.29 9.70
CA GLN A 56 -11.76 3.93 10.43
C GLN A 56 -11.55 2.67 11.28
N PHE A 57 -10.88 1.66 10.72
CA PHE A 57 -10.67 0.37 11.38
C PHE A 57 -9.72 0.49 12.58
N VAL A 58 -8.56 1.15 12.41
CA VAL A 58 -7.60 1.33 13.51
C VAL A 58 -8.12 2.28 14.60
N GLY A 59 -9.11 3.11 14.25
CA GLY A 59 -9.78 4.01 15.17
C GLY A 59 -8.91 5.18 15.64
N PRO A 60 -9.41 6.00 16.59
CA PRO A 60 -8.79 7.29 16.94
C PRO A 60 -7.44 7.18 17.64
N LYS A 61 -7.08 5.99 18.16
CA LYS A 61 -5.75 5.73 18.74
C LYS A 61 -4.73 5.27 17.71
N GLY A 62 -5.18 4.79 16.54
CA GLY A 62 -4.33 4.43 15.42
C GLY A 62 -4.03 5.62 14.53
N LYS A 63 -3.10 5.43 13.58
CA LYS A 63 -2.67 6.48 12.66
C LYS A 63 -2.39 5.91 11.28
N ILE A 64 -2.77 6.64 10.25
CA ILE A 64 -2.42 6.34 8.86
C ILE A 64 -1.53 7.45 8.32
N TYR A 65 -0.32 7.11 7.93
CA TYR A 65 0.53 7.95 7.10
C TYR A 65 0.24 7.62 5.64
N ALA A 66 -0.52 8.46 4.98
CA ALA A 66 -0.84 8.33 3.56
C ALA A 66 0.24 9.02 2.73
N VAL A 67 1.15 8.23 2.20
CA VAL A 67 2.31 8.71 1.43
C VAL A 67 2.03 8.54 -0.06
N ASP A 68 2.24 9.60 -0.83
CA ASP A 68 2.16 9.52 -2.30
C ASP A 68 3.10 10.53 -2.95
N ALA A 69 3.70 10.16 -4.07
CA ALA A 69 4.61 11.03 -4.83
C ALA A 69 3.88 12.12 -5.64
N GLN A 70 2.56 12.05 -5.74
CA GLN A 70 1.75 12.96 -6.54
C GLN A 70 0.90 13.88 -5.64
N ALA A 71 1.34 15.11 -5.45
CA ALA A 71 0.62 16.12 -4.64
C ALA A 71 -0.83 16.32 -5.10
N GLY A 72 -1.10 16.25 -6.41
CA GLY A 72 -2.45 16.38 -6.96
C GLY A 72 -3.40 15.28 -6.47
N VAL A 73 -2.90 14.06 -6.35
CA VAL A 73 -3.69 12.91 -5.87
C VAL A 73 -3.95 13.04 -4.36
N LEU A 74 -2.94 13.45 -3.59
CA LEU A 74 -3.10 13.75 -2.15
C LEU A 74 -4.10 14.87 -1.90
N SER A 75 -4.19 15.87 -2.78
CA SER A 75 -5.20 16.93 -2.67
C SER A 75 -6.63 16.39 -2.79
N LEU A 76 -6.85 15.35 -3.61
CA LEU A 76 -8.14 14.67 -3.69
C LEU A 76 -8.43 13.87 -2.42
N LEU A 77 -7.43 13.22 -1.85
CA LEU A 77 -7.56 12.53 -0.57
C LEU A 77 -7.89 13.52 0.56
N GLN A 78 -7.22 14.69 0.61
CA GLN A 78 -7.53 15.73 1.60
C GLN A 78 -9.00 16.13 1.54
N GLN A 79 -9.54 16.39 0.34
CA GLN A 79 -10.96 16.73 0.18
C GLN A 79 -11.91 15.66 0.72
N LYS A 80 -11.52 14.37 0.62
CA LYS A 80 -12.32 13.27 1.19
C LYS A 80 -12.21 13.23 2.71
N ILE A 81 -11.03 13.46 3.26
CA ILE A 81 -10.81 13.56 4.70
C ILE A 81 -11.68 14.67 5.28
N ASP A 82 -11.69 15.85 4.65
CA ASP A 82 -12.47 17.01 5.10
C ASP A 82 -13.98 16.75 5.11
N ARG A 83 -14.47 15.86 4.24
CA ARG A 83 -15.88 15.45 4.15
C ARG A 83 -16.21 14.23 5.02
N SER A 84 -15.22 13.59 5.58
CA SER A 84 -15.36 12.40 6.43
C SER A 84 -15.23 12.78 7.91
N HIS A 85 -15.55 11.83 8.81
CA HIS A 85 -15.27 11.97 10.24
C HIS A 85 -13.92 11.39 10.64
N VAL A 86 -13.01 11.22 9.66
CA VAL A 86 -11.68 10.64 9.87
C VAL A 86 -10.70 11.74 10.23
N SER A 87 -10.01 11.62 11.37
CA SER A 87 -9.06 12.64 11.88
C SER A 87 -7.65 12.09 12.11
N ASN A 88 -7.42 10.82 11.80
CA ASN A 88 -6.18 10.10 12.09
C ASN A 88 -5.38 9.72 10.81
N VAL A 89 -5.62 10.44 9.71
CA VAL A 89 -4.83 10.34 8.47
C VAL A 89 -3.92 11.56 8.35
N ILE A 90 -2.65 11.30 8.08
CA ILE A 90 -1.61 12.32 7.84
C ILE A 90 -1.11 12.15 6.42
N LEU A 91 -1.25 13.19 5.60
CA LEU A 91 -0.78 13.18 4.21
C LEU A 91 0.69 13.53 4.14
N ILE A 92 1.44 12.78 3.35
CA ILE A 92 2.88 12.98 3.14
C ILE A 92 3.16 12.95 1.65
N HIS A 93 3.62 14.07 1.09
CA HIS A 93 4.07 14.14 -0.29
C HIS A 93 5.54 13.74 -0.34
N ALA A 94 5.79 12.48 -0.72
CA ALA A 94 7.13 11.89 -0.75
C ALA A 94 7.20 10.69 -1.67
N GLU A 95 8.41 10.32 -2.06
CA GLU A 95 8.70 9.09 -2.80
C GLU A 95 8.63 7.86 -1.88
N ALA A 96 8.27 6.70 -2.45
CA ALA A 96 8.16 5.46 -1.68
C ALA A 96 9.47 5.01 -1.03
N HIS A 97 10.62 5.35 -1.62
CA HIS A 97 11.95 5.00 -1.12
C HIS A 97 12.54 6.03 -0.14
N GLU A 98 11.86 7.17 0.05
CA GLU A 98 12.26 8.26 0.96
C GLU A 98 11.01 8.96 1.50
N THR A 99 10.29 8.25 2.37
CA THR A 99 8.98 8.68 2.88
C THR A 99 9.05 9.88 3.82
N GLY A 100 10.22 10.19 4.37
CA GLY A 100 10.39 11.22 5.40
C GLY A 100 9.82 10.83 6.78
N LEU A 101 9.29 9.62 6.92
CA LEU A 101 8.78 9.13 8.20
C LEU A 101 9.91 8.88 9.20
N PRO A 102 9.67 9.02 10.51
CA PRO A 102 10.63 8.61 11.54
C PRO A 102 10.96 7.11 11.43
N ALA A 103 12.15 6.72 11.89
CA ALA A 103 12.49 5.31 12.03
C ALA A 103 11.60 4.66 13.11
N SER A 104 11.25 3.39 12.90
CA SER A 104 10.48 2.57 13.85
C SER A 104 9.19 3.26 14.33
N CYS A 105 8.42 3.84 13.39
CA CYS A 105 7.22 4.61 13.70
C CYS A 105 5.91 3.92 13.32
N CYS A 106 5.93 2.78 12.63
CA CYS A 106 4.72 2.09 12.23
C CYS A 106 4.83 0.57 12.35
N GLY A 107 3.71 -0.07 12.66
CA GLY A 107 3.59 -1.52 12.73
C GLY A 107 3.30 -2.18 11.39
N LEU A 108 2.88 -1.41 10.39
CA LEU A 108 2.65 -1.89 9.03
C LEU A 108 3.12 -0.86 8.00
N PHE A 109 3.93 -1.31 7.05
CA PHE A 109 4.25 -0.60 5.81
C PHE A 109 3.49 -1.30 4.68
N PHE A 110 2.52 -0.63 4.09
CA PHE A 110 1.60 -1.19 3.14
C PHE A 110 1.69 -0.51 1.78
N MET A 111 1.60 -1.28 0.72
CA MET A 111 1.50 -0.80 -0.66
C MET A 111 0.42 -1.58 -1.40
N ALA A 112 -0.42 -0.90 -2.18
CA ALA A 112 -1.45 -1.54 -2.98
C ALA A 112 -1.44 -1.04 -4.43
N ASN A 113 -1.22 -1.96 -5.37
CA ASN A 113 -1.23 -1.67 -6.81
C ASN A 113 -0.21 -0.59 -7.23
N VAL A 114 0.96 -0.59 -6.58
CA VAL A 114 2.07 0.35 -6.80
C VAL A 114 3.37 -0.38 -7.10
N TRP A 115 3.52 -1.60 -6.60
CA TRP A 115 4.78 -2.35 -6.67
C TRP A 115 5.28 -2.57 -8.10
N HIS A 116 4.38 -2.82 -9.04
CA HIS A 116 4.70 -2.98 -10.46
C HIS A 116 5.18 -1.68 -11.14
N GLU A 117 4.93 -0.52 -10.52
CA GLU A 117 5.39 0.79 -11.02
C GLU A 117 6.79 1.15 -10.49
N ILE A 118 7.25 0.48 -9.42
CA ILE A 118 8.51 0.79 -8.73
C ILE A 118 9.71 0.25 -9.51
N GLU A 119 10.59 1.14 -9.95
CA GLU A 119 11.84 0.78 -10.60
C GLU A 119 12.90 0.26 -9.60
N HIS A 120 13.02 0.91 -8.45
CA HIS A 120 14.02 0.61 -7.42
C HIS A 120 13.40 -0.06 -6.18
N GLN A 121 12.83 -1.25 -6.36
CA GLN A 121 12.12 -2.00 -5.31
C GLN A 121 12.97 -2.23 -4.04
N SER A 122 14.26 -2.49 -4.19
CA SER A 122 15.17 -2.68 -3.06
C SER A 122 15.32 -1.43 -2.18
N ALA A 123 15.28 -0.23 -2.78
CA ALA A 123 15.33 1.02 -2.02
C ALA A 123 14.04 1.24 -1.21
N VAL A 124 12.89 0.89 -1.77
CA VAL A 124 11.61 0.95 -1.06
C VAL A 124 11.58 -0.04 0.11
N LEU A 125 12.08 -1.27 -0.08
CA LEU A 125 12.12 -2.26 1.00
C LEU A 125 13.12 -1.85 2.11
N LYS A 126 14.22 -1.18 1.76
CA LYS A 126 15.14 -0.60 2.74
C LYS A 126 14.46 0.50 3.56
N GLU A 127 13.65 1.34 2.92
CA GLU A 127 12.87 2.36 3.61
C GLU A 127 11.79 1.72 4.50
N ALA A 128 11.07 0.70 4.02
CA ALA A 128 10.14 -0.07 4.82
C ALA A 128 10.82 -0.65 6.09
N MET A 129 12.00 -1.24 5.92
CA MET A 129 12.79 -1.78 7.03
C MET A 129 13.17 -0.69 8.06
N ARG A 130 13.45 0.54 7.61
CA ARG A 130 13.79 1.67 8.45
C ARG A 130 12.60 2.17 9.28
N VAL A 131 11.43 2.32 8.64
CA VAL A 131 10.24 2.93 9.28
C VAL A 131 9.42 1.96 10.10
N LEU A 132 9.54 0.66 9.84
CA LEU A 132 8.88 -0.36 10.64
C LEU A 132 9.51 -0.49 12.03
N GLU A 133 8.68 -0.61 13.04
CA GLU A 133 9.08 -1.01 14.40
C GLU A 133 9.53 -2.48 14.42
N PRO A 134 10.30 -2.93 15.43
CA PRO A 134 10.60 -4.34 15.61
C PRO A 134 9.30 -5.16 15.73
N GLY A 135 9.20 -6.26 14.99
CA GLY A 135 7.98 -7.07 14.84
C GLY A 135 6.94 -6.45 13.89
N GLY A 136 7.24 -5.29 13.31
CA GLY A 136 6.39 -4.68 12.27
C GLY A 136 6.47 -5.44 10.96
N ARG A 137 5.46 -5.26 10.10
CA ARG A 137 5.31 -6.01 8.85
C ARG A 137 5.32 -5.10 7.64
N VAL A 138 5.96 -5.55 6.57
CA VAL A 138 5.71 -5.05 5.23
C VAL A 138 4.61 -5.89 4.57
N ALA A 139 3.70 -5.25 3.84
CA ALA A 139 2.68 -5.93 3.05
C ALA A 139 2.55 -5.26 1.68
N ILE A 140 2.61 -6.04 0.62
CA ILE A 140 2.51 -5.59 -0.76
C ILE A 140 1.37 -6.34 -1.42
N LEU A 141 0.35 -5.62 -1.85
CA LEU A 141 -0.77 -6.11 -2.64
C LEU A 141 -0.59 -5.64 -4.07
N ASP A 142 -0.61 -6.57 -5.04
CA ASP A 142 -0.51 -6.20 -6.44
C ASP A 142 -1.22 -7.21 -7.36
N TRP A 143 -1.21 -6.93 -8.65
CA TRP A 143 -1.98 -7.64 -9.66
C TRP A 143 -1.38 -9.01 -10.01
N ARG A 144 -2.25 -10.00 -10.12
CA ARG A 144 -1.89 -11.36 -10.57
C ARG A 144 -1.60 -11.36 -12.07
N PRO A 145 -0.44 -11.91 -12.51
CA PRO A 145 -0.13 -12.04 -13.93
C PRO A 145 -0.85 -13.20 -14.63
N ASP A 146 -1.37 -14.16 -13.87
CA ASP A 146 -2.00 -15.41 -14.35
C ASP A 146 -3.52 -15.29 -14.56
N VAL A 147 -4.10 -14.09 -14.40
CA VAL A 147 -5.53 -13.84 -14.64
C VAL A 147 -5.73 -12.85 -15.77
N GLU A 148 -6.83 -13.01 -16.51
CA GLU A 148 -7.23 -12.11 -17.60
C GLU A 148 -7.26 -10.66 -17.13
N PRO A 149 -6.66 -9.71 -17.89
CA PRO A 149 -6.47 -8.32 -17.49
C PRO A 149 -7.73 -7.48 -17.70
N VAL A 150 -8.84 -7.84 -17.06
CA VAL A 150 -10.06 -7.03 -17.09
C VAL A 150 -9.87 -5.71 -16.35
N HIS A 151 -8.98 -5.72 -15.35
CA HIS A 151 -8.62 -4.55 -14.55
C HIS A 151 -7.10 -4.44 -14.42
N GLY A 152 -6.60 -3.25 -14.07
CA GLY A 152 -5.18 -2.99 -13.79
C GLY A 152 -4.30 -2.84 -15.03
N PRO A 153 -2.98 -2.95 -14.86
CA PRO A 153 -2.00 -2.81 -15.94
C PRO A 153 -2.00 -4.02 -16.88
N PRO A 154 -1.41 -3.89 -18.07
CA PRO A 154 -1.15 -5.04 -18.93
C PRO A 154 -0.41 -6.16 -18.21
N VAL A 155 -0.65 -7.42 -18.59
CA VAL A 155 -0.01 -8.59 -17.95
C VAL A 155 1.52 -8.49 -17.96
N ALA A 156 2.10 -7.94 -19.03
CA ALA A 156 3.54 -7.76 -19.15
C ALA A 156 4.17 -6.82 -18.10
N ASP A 157 3.36 -5.97 -17.48
CA ASP A 157 3.82 -5.05 -16.43
C ASP A 157 3.56 -5.60 -15.01
N ARG A 158 2.83 -6.71 -14.89
CA ARG A 158 2.52 -7.34 -13.61
C ARG A 158 3.72 -8.15 -13.11
N ILE A 159 3.90 -8.14 -11.80
CA ILE A 159 4.99 -8.85 -11.13
C ILE A 159 4.46 -10.18 -10.58
N ASP A 160 5.21 -11.24 -10.82
CA ASP A 160 4.93 -12.55 -10.23
C ASP A 160 5.12 -12.51 -8.71
N VAL A 161 4.23 -13.20 -8.00
CA VAL A 161 4.23 -13.27 -6.53
C VAL A 161 5.53 -13.84 -5.97
N SER A 162 6.15 -14.79 -6.66
CA SER A 162 7.43 -15.39 -6.25
C SER A 162 8.56 -14.35 -6.24
N ARG A 163 8.60 -13.46 -7.24
CA ARG A 163 9.57 -12.36 -7.30
C ARG A 163 9.38 -11.36 -6.16
N ALA A 164 8.13 -11.04 -5.83
CA ALA A 164 7.85 -10.16 -4.71
C ALA A 164 8.29 -10.80 -3.38
N MET A 165 8.03 -12.09 -3.17
CA MET A 165 8.48 -12.84 -2.00
C MET A 165 10.02 -12.91 -1.91
N GLU A 166 10.71 -13.16 -3.03
CA GLU A 166 12.17 -13.14 -3.08
C GLU A 166 12.73 -11.75 -2.70
N SER A 167 12.14 -10.69 -3.23
CA SER A 167 12.55 -9.31 -2.90
C SER A 167 12.46 -9.04 -1.40
N LEU A 168 11.38 -9.48 -0.75
CA LEU A 168 11.21 -9.37 0.70
C LEU A 168 12.32 -10.11 1.46
N ARG A 169 12.62 -11.37 1.08
CA ARG A 169 13.67 -12.17 1.72
C ARG A 169 15.05 -11.55 1.54
N PHE A 170 15.37 -11.08 0.33
CA PHE A 170 16.64 -10.37 0.07
C PHE A 170 16.78 -9.07 0.86
N ALA A 171 15.68 -8.41 1.15
CA ALA A 171 15.68 -7.21 1.99
C ALA A 171 15.77 -7.50 3.50
N GLY A 172 15.76 -8.78 3.91
CA GLY A 172 15.88 -9.19 5.31
C GLY A 172 14.56 -9.32 6.05
N PHE A 173 13.42 -9.34 5.34
CA PHE A 173 12.13 -9.66 5.96
C PHE A 173 11.99 -11.17 6.10
N GLU A 174 11.57 -11.60 7.28
CA GLU A 174 11.36 -13.02 7.59
C GLU A 174 9.88 -13.41 7.49
N GLN A 175 9.60 -14.71 7.60
CA GLN A 175 8.25 -15.28 7.53
C GLN A 175 7.45 -14.82 6.30
N ALA A 176 8.13 -14.62 5.15
CA ALA A 176 7.47 -14.17 3.94
C ALA A 176 6.39 -15.17 3.50
N VAL A 177 5.15 -14.71 3.46
CA VAL A 177 3.97 -15.47 3.06
C VAL A 177 3.20 -14.75 1.98
N SER A 178 2.46 -15.50 1.15
CA SER A 178 1.57 -14.95 0.13
C SER A 178 0.15 -15.47 0.30
N THR A 179 -0.83 -14.64 -0.04
CA THR A 179 -2.26 -14.95 -0.03
C THR A 179 -2.92 -14.32 -1.25
N GLU A 180 -3.89 -14.98 -1.85
CA GLU A 180 -4.74 -14.35 -2.86
C GLU A 180 -5.76 -13.43 -2.18
N VAL A 181 -5.98 -12.25 -2.77
CA VAL A 181 -6.97 -11.28 -2.30
C VAL A 181 -7.92 -10.96 -3.47
N GLY A 182 -9.15 -11.39 -3.34
CA GLY A 182 -10.08 -11.38 -4.45
C GLY A 182 -9.59 -12.24 -5.62
N ARG A 183 -10.11 -11.96 -6.80
CA ARG A 183 -9.76 -12.70 -8.01
C ARG A 183 -8.46 -12.24 -8.66
N TYR A 184 -8.11 -10.97 -8.54
CA TYR A 184 -7.13 -10.31 -9.40
C TYR A 184 -5.84 -9.94 -8.70
N SER A 185 -5.76 -10.13 -7.38
CA SER A 185 -4.61 -9.65 -6.61
C SER A 185 -3.96 -10.76 -5.80
N TRP A 186 -2.66 -10.62 -5.61
CA TRP A 186 -1.90 -11.29 -4.58
C TRP A 186 -1.48 -10.30 -3.50
N LEU A 187 -1.35 -10.77 -2.29
CA LEU A 187 -0.76 -10.05 -1.16
C LEU A 187 0.42 -10.85 -0.65
N VAL A 188 1.60 -10.23 -0.55
CA VAL A 188 2.75 -10.79 0.16
C VAL A 188 3.01 -10.00 1.42
N GLN A 189 3.40 -10.69 2.49
CA GLN A 189 3.76 -10.09 3.76
C GLN A 189 5.07 -10.66 4.26
N GLY A 190 5.87 -9.83 4.95
CA GLY A 190 7.08 -10.24 5.63
C GLY A 190 7.27 -9.44 6.91
N GLU A 191 7.93 -10.03 7.91
CA GLU A 191 8.13 -9.44 9.23
C GLU A 191 9.55 -8.91 9.39
N LYS A 192 9.68 -7.72 10.00
CA LYS A 192 10.94 -7.21 10.50
C LYS A 192 11.20 -7.81 11.87
N LEU A 193 12.25 -8.61 11.99
CA LEU A 193 12.67 -9.14 13.29
C LEU A 193 13.13 -8.03 14.26
N GLN A 194 13.25 -8.42 15.52
CA GLN A 194 13.71 -7.55 16.62
C GLN A 194 15.17 -7.15 16.48
#